data_4e7ef889ebc3ca7c2900f5a4dead45a9
#
_entry.id   4e7ef889ebc3ca7c2900f5a4dead45a9
#
_cell.length_a   1.000
_cell.length_b   1.000
_cell.length_c   1.000
_cell.angle_alpha   90.00
_cell.angle_beta   90.00
_cell.angle_gamma   90.00
#
_symmetry.space_group_name_H-M   'P 1'
#
loop_
_entity.id
_entity.type
_entity.pdbx_description
1 polymer ?
#
loop_
_entity_poly.entity_id
_entity_poly.type
_entity_poly.pdbx_seq_one_letter_code
_entity_poly.pdbx_strand_id
1 'polypeptide(L)'
;MKHLRKLRTDSIAIEDQRFDYKALKEPVSKRSPNTLPLFWAENGRWIPVCISDKKNENVTEIDALTYWEDNSYEEVLWDILKADNLNVFDIAKVITLLEEYSPAYDKGLWSRRLKIGVDQWSDISVLRKFELEWVSFFLIKNAPLKRVLHFSNLELRSLLRPLLTLNPGINILEAIAGLLSEIAHREKVSREKIWDSLDISEILKNLKLQSSLKLQNIRKKLYEARYPAIARYRKSMNELLVNIPKSAGIDLHADQDFETPGMRLQADVRSRGDIEKLQNWLEKEKTHLEKIIDIQKGNDKNEPEQ
;
A
#
# COMPACT_ATOMS: atom_id res chain seq x y z
N MET A 1 8.47 21.67 34.30
CA MET A 1 7.17 21.85 35.06
C MET A 1 6.30 22.79 34.24
N LYS A 2 4.98 22.49 34.11
CA LYS A 2 4.03 23.37 33.42
C LYS A 2 3.46 24.42 34.36
N HIS A 3 3.32 25.66 33.88
CA HIS A 3 2.78 26.77 34.66
C HIS A 3 1.54 27.34 33.95
N LEU A 4 0.50 27.68 34.74
CA LEU A 4 -0.68 28.37 34.24
C LEU A 4 -0.39 29.86 34.11
N ARG A 5 -0.63 30.47 32.94
CA ARG A 5 -0.42 31.88 32.65
C ARG A 5 -1.46 32.44 31.71
N LYS A 6 -1.65 33.76 31.80
CA LYS A 6 -2.30 34.55 30.76
C LYS A 6 -1.24 35.02 29.76
N LEU A 7 -1.44 34.71 28.48
CA LEU A 7 -0.56 35.10 27.40
C LEU A 7 -1.26 36.14 26.52
N ARG A 8 -0.50 37.14 26.10
CA ARG A 8 -0.98 38.07 25.08
C ARG A 8 -0.85 37.40 23.69
N THR A 9 -1.89 37.52 22.89
CA THR A 9 -1.95 36.88 21.57
C THR A 9 -0.93 37.44 20.57
N ASP A 10 -0.47 38.68 20.73
CA ASP A 10 0.57 39.32 19.94
C ASP A 10 1.99 38.75 20.20
N SER A 11 2.21 38.11 21.34
CA SER A 11 3.48 37.46 21.70
C SER A 11 3.60 36.00 21.25
N ILE A 12 2.57 35.46 20.55
CA ILE A 12 2.53 34.06 20.14
C ILE A 12 3.00 33.91 18.69
N ALA A 13 3.98 33.04 18.45
CA ALA A 13 4.46 32.69 17.13
C ALA A 13 3.59 31.59 16.51
N ILE A 14 2.39 31.89 16.07
CA ILE A 14 1.38 30.93 15.58
C ILE A 14 1.88 30.10 14.39
N GLU A 15 2.78 30.65 13.58
CA GLU A 15 3.30 29.99 12.37
C GLU A 15 4.39 28.94 12.67
N ASP A 16 4.87 28.89 13.91
CA ASP A 16 5.92 27.97 14.32
C ASP A 16 5.39 26.55 14.51
N GLN A 17 5.85 25.60 13.70
CA GLN A 17 5.38 24.21 13.66
C GLN A 17 6.34 23.21 14.32
N ARG A 18 7.29 23.67 15.16
CA ARG A 18 8.31 22.81 15.80
C ARG A 18 7.76 21.63 16.59
N PHE A 19 6.51 21.65 16.99
CA PHE A 19 5.86 20.57 17.71
C PHE A 19 4.77 19.85 16.91
N ASP A 20 4.68 20.09 15.60
CA ASP A 20 3.72 19.39 14.73
C ASP A 20 4.27 18.03 14.30
N TYR A 21 4.17 17.04 15.17
CA TYR A 21 4.67 15.67 14.98
C TYR A 21 3.65 14.70 14.39
N LYS A 22 2.39 15.07 14.22
CA LYS A 22 1.38 14.19 13.62
C LYS A 22 1.52 14.16 12.12
N ALA A 23 1.63 12.95 11.56
CA ALA A 23 1.73 12.73 10.12
C ALA A 23 0.43 13.05 9.38
N LEU A 24 -0.70 12.76 10.02
CA LEU A 24 -2.02 13.18 9.58
C LEU A 24 -2.58 14.18 10.60
N LYS A 25 -3.10 15.29 10.10
CA LYS A 25 -3.87 16.19 10.96
C LYS A 25 -5.14 15.45 11.37
N GLU A 26 -5.26 15.12 12.65
CA GLU A 26 -6.51 14.60 13.16
C GLU A 26 -7.60 15.67 13.00
N PRO A 27 -8.82 15.28 12.58
CA PRO A 27 -9.92 16.23 12.58
C PRO A 27 -10.10 16.77 14.01
N VAL A 28 -10.15 18.06 14.11
CA VAL A 28 -10.22 18.88 15.32
C VAL A 28 -11.28 18.40 16.33
N SER A 29 -12.30 17.69 15.89
CA SER A 29 -13.39 17.14 16.69
C SER A 29 -13.01 16.13 17.77
N LYS A 30 -11.77 15.60 17.78
CA LYS A 30 -11.31 14.61 18.77
C LYS A 30 -10.49 15.19 19.93
N ARG A 31 -10.08 16.46 19.88
CA ARG A 31 -9.41 17.10 21.01
C ARG A 31 -10.46 17.59 22.00
N SER A 32 -10.33 17.19 23.26
CA SER A 32 -11.26 17.66 24.32
C SER A 32 -11.35 19.19 24.30
N PRO A 33 -12.55 19.78 24.15
CA PRO A 33 -12.72 21.24 24.06
C PRO A 33 -12.32 22.01 25.33
N ASN A 34 -11.93 21.30 26.37
CA ASN A 34 -11.60 21.85 27.68
C ASN A 34 -10.10 21.80 28.04
N THR A 35 -9.22 21.42 27.10
CA THR A 35 -7.77 21.46 27.35
C THR A 35 -7.23 22.86 27.11
N LEU A 36 -6.53 23.40 28.09
CA LEU A 36 -5.82 24.65 27.93
C LEU A 36 -4.73 24.50 26.84
N PRO A 37 -4.53 25.53 26.01
CA PRO A 37 -3.44 25.52 25.02
C PRO A 37 -2.08 25.47 25.78
N LEU A 38 -1.10 24.85 25.13
CA LEU A 38 0.23 24.65 25.70
C LEU A 38 1.26 25.38 24.85
N PHE A 39 2.14 26.16 25.48
CA PHE A 39 3.17 26.96 24.82
C PHE A 39 4.54 26.72 25.47
N TRP A 40 5.59 26.95 24.73
CA TRP A 40 6.97 26.97 25.19
C TRP A 40 7.57 28.36 24.97
N ALA A 41 8.28 28.86 26.00
CA ALA A 41 8.97 30.15 25.92
C ALA A 41 10.34 29.97 25.27
N GLU A 42 10.64 30.74 24.23
CA GLU A 42 11.96 30.84 23.63
C GLU A 42 12.22 32.27 23.13
N ASN A 43 13.33 32.87 23.55
CA ASN A 43 13.76 34.20 23.10
C ASN A 43 12.65 35.27 23.25
N GLY A 44 11.88 35.24 24.33
CA GLY A 44 10.79 36.18 24.59
C GLY A 44 9.52 35.96 23.77
N ARG A 45 9.40 34.87 23.03
CA ARG A 45 8.24 34.47 22.25
C ARG A 45 7.60 33.20 22.81
N TRP A 46 6.30 33.05 22.60
CA TRP A 46 5.56 31.85 22.96
C TRP A 46 5.33 30.99 21.72
N ILE A 47 5.95 29.83 21.70
CA ILE A 47 5.85 28.87 20.58
C ILE A 47 4.72 27.90 20.90
N PRO A 48 3.73 27.70 20.01
CA PRO A 48 2.63 26.81 20.25
C PRO A 48 3.10 25.35 20.25
N VAL A 49 2.82 24.65 21.36
CA VAL A 49 3.07 23.21 21.53
C VAL A 49 1.80 22.42 21.22
N CYS A 50 0.66 22.91 21.72
CA CYS A 50 -0.65 22.35 21.45
C CYS A 50 -1.69 23.47 21.53
N ILE A 51 -2.39 23.74 20.45
CA ILE A 51 -3.45 24.75 20.40
C ILE A 51 -4.79 24.03 20.35
N SER A 52 -5.74 24.44 21.21
CA SER A 52 -7.13 24.06 21.06
C SER A 52 -7.80 24.95 20.00
N ASP A 53 -8.72 24.36 19.20
CA ASP A 53 -9.31 25.01 18.01
C ASP A 53 -10.17 26.25 18.25
N LYS A 54 -10.24 26.77 19.44
CA LYS A 54 -10.95 28.02 19.67
C LYS A 54 -10.09 29.21 19.27
N LYS A 55 -9.96 29.47 17.97
CA LYS A 55 -9.63 30.79 17.44
C LYS A 55 -10.80 31.74 17.70
N ASN A 56 -10.84 32.37 18.86
CA ASN A 56 -11.59 33.58 19.01
C ASN A 56 -10.74 34.73 18.47
N GLU A 57 -11.03 35.18 17.26
CA GLU A 57 -10.27 36.22 16.53
C GLU A 57 -10.16 37.56 17.25
N ASN A 58 -10.91 37.77 18.34
CA ASN A 58 -10.97 39.03 19.10
C ASN A 58 -10.41 38.92 20.51
N VAL A 59 -9.66 37.87 20.85
CA VAL A 59 -9.12 37.68 22.22
C VAL A 59 -7.71 38.24 22.30
N THR A 60 -7.48 39.22 23.15
CA THR A 60 -6.15 39.82 23.39
C THR A 60 -5.30 39.02 24.39
N GLU A 61 -5.91 38.19 25.23
CA GLU A 61 -5.24 37.35 26.22
C GLU A 61 -5.89 35.97 26.28
N ILE A 62 -5.07 34.91 26.43
CA ILE A 62 -5.53 33.52 26.61
C ILE A 62 -4.94 32.91 27.87
N ASP A 63 -5.75 32.12 28.57
CA ASP A 63 -5.24 31.25 29.62
C ASP A 63 -4.54 30.03 29.02
N ALA A 64 -3.28 29.81 29.37
CA ALA A 64 -2.44 28.79 28.78
C ALA A 64 -1.55 28.08 29.81
N LEU A 65 -1.21 26.83 29.53
CA LEU A 65 -0.10 26.15 30.17
C LEU A 65 1.20 26.49 29.44
N THR A 66 2.29 26.73 30.17
CA THR A 66 3.56 27.16 29.60
C THR A 66 4.73 26.33 30.11
N TYR A 67 5.70 26.07 29.25
CA TYR A 67 7.06 25.66 29.59
C TYR A 67 7.96 26.88 29.59
N TRP A 68 8.97 26.89 30.48
CA TRP A 68 9.95 27.94 30.54
C TRP A 68 11.12 27.74 29.59
N GLU A 69 11.90 28.79 29.36
CA GLU A 69 13.11 28.77 28.55
C GLU A 69 14.18 27.77 29.04
N ASP A 70 14.18 27.41 30.32
CA ASP A 70 15.08 26.42 30.92
C ASP A 70 14.82 24.99 30.43
N ASN A 71 13.61 24.73 29.89
CA ASN A 71 13.30 23.41 29.34
C ASN A 71 13.86 23.30 27.93
N SER A 72 14.68 22.29 27.68
CA SER A 72 15.16 22.03 26.33
C SER A 72 14.02 21.62 25.39
N TYR A 73 14.22 21.86 24.08
CA TYR A 73 13.29 21.42 23.04
C TYR A 73 12.95 19.93 23.19
N GLU A 74 13.97 19.07 23.42
CA GLU A 74 13.81 17.63 23.58
C GLU A 74 12.94 17.23 24.78
N GLU A 75 13.08 17.95 25.90
CA GLU A 75 12.27 17.69 27.09
C GLU A 75 10.80 18.04 26.87
N VAL A 76 10.54 19.18 26.23
CA VAL A 76 9.18 19.61 25.87
C VAL A 76 8.55 18.64 24.89
N LEU A 77 9.29 18.31 23.82
CA LEU A 77 8.84 17.35 22.79
C LEU A 77 8.51 15.99 23.43
N TRP A 78 9.40 15.46 24.27
CA TRP A 78 9.16 14.19 24.95
C TRP A 78 7.96 14.23 25.89
N ASP A 79 7.77 15.31 26.63
CA ASP A 79 6.63 15.44 27.55
C ASP A 79 5.28 15.36 26.84
N ILE A 80 5.21 15.82 25.59
CA ILE A 80 4.01 15.70 24.77
C ILE A 80 3.86 14.27 24.18
N LEU A 81 4.95 13.73 23.66
CA LEU A 81 4.93 12.44 22.95
C LEU A 81 4.64 11.24 23.85
N LYS A 82 5.09 11.28 25.13
CA LYS A 82 4.94 10.15 26.06
C LYS A 82 3.49 9.76 26.36
N ALA A 83 2.54 10.67 26.12
CA ALA A 83 1.11 10.43 26.32
C ALA A 83 0.40 9.89 25.07
N ASP A 84 1.08 9.92 23.91
CA ASP A 84 0.48 9.57 22.62
C ASP A 84 0.87 8.17 22.14
N ASN A 85 -0.04 7.55 21.41
CA ASN A 85 0.24 6.33 20.67
C ASN A 85 0.70 6.71 19.25
N LEU A 86 2.02 6.72 19.03
CA LEU A 86 2.62 7.15 17.77
C LEU A 86 2.64 6.00 16.76
N ASN A 87 2.18 6.28 15.55
CA ASN A 87 2.41 5.39 14.41
C ASN A 87 3.78 5.64 13.76
N VAL A 88 4.19 4.80 12.84
CA VAL A 88 5.52 4.88 12.20
C VAL A 88 5.75 6.19 11.43
N PHE A 89 4.72 6.80 10.88
CA PHE A 89 4.81 8.09 10.18
C PHE A 89 4.92 9.27 11.16
N ASP A 90 4.23 9.20 12.30
CA ASP A 90 4.41 10.17 13.39
C ASP A 90 5.86 10.11 13.89
N ILE A 91 6.41 8.90 14.09
CA ILE A 91 7.81 8.70 14.50
C ILE A 91 8.76 9.29 13.44
N ALA A 92 8.51 9.06 12.15
CA ALA A 92 9.32 9.64 11.07
C ALA A 92 9.33 11.17 11.14
N LYS A 93 8.20 11.78 11.46
CA LYS A 93 8.09 13.24 11.61
C LYS A 93 8.81 13.73 12.88
N VAL A 94 8.71 13.01 13.99
CA VAL A 94 9.50 13.30 15.21
C VAL A 94 11.00 13.26 14.91
N ILE A 95 11.48 12.25 14.18
CA ILE A 95 12.90 12.17 13.77
C ILE A 95 13.30 13.41 12.97
N THR A 96 12.46 13.86 12.03
CA THR A 96 12.72 15.07 11.25
C THR A 96 12.81 16.31 12.14
N LEU A 97 11.89 16.46 13.09
CA LEU A 97 11.88 17.58 14.02
C LEU A 97 13.13 17.60 14.92
N LEU A 98 13.60 16.42 15.37
CA LEU A 98 14.82 16.31 16.15
C LEU A 98 16.06 16.70 15.30
N GLU A 99 16.14 16.24 14.07
CA GLU A 99 17.24 16.59 13.16
C GLU A 99 17.28 18.10 12.86
N GLU A 100 16.11 18.75 12.80
CA GLU A 100 16.00 20.18 12.48
C GLU A 100 16.22 21.08 13.69
N TYR A 101 15.63 20.77 14.83
CA TYR A 101 15.58 21.68 16.00
C TYR A 101 16.49 21.26 17.16
N SER A 102 17.04 20.06 17.13
CA SER A 102 17.99 19.56 18.14
C SER A 102 19.05 18.63 17.50
N PRO A 103 19.88 19.11 16.56
CA PRO A 103 20.77 18.26 15.78
C PRO A 103 21.77 17.46 16.61
N ALA A 104 22.02 17.84 17.85
CA ALA A 104 22.91 17.15 18.80
C ALA A 104 22.17 16.11 19.67
N TYR A 105 20.91 15.75 19.34
CA TYR A 105 20.13 14.78 20.12
C TYR A 105 20.81 13.41 20.25
N ASP A 106 20.62 12.76 21.41
CA ASP A 106 21.06 11.37 21.62
C ASP A 106 20.13 10.38 20.91
N LYS A 107 20.59 9.87 19.77
CA LYS A 107 19.85 8.86 18.98
C LYS A 107 19.50 7.60 19.80
N GLY A 108 20.40 7.14 20.68
CA GLY A 108 20.16 5.96 21.51
C GLY A 108 19.07 6.20 22.55
N LEU A 109 19.06 7.37 23.16
CA LEU A 109 18.02 7.79 24.09
C LEU A 109 16.66 7.86 23.38
N TRP A 110 16.62 8.53 22.22
CA TRP A 110 15.38 8.69 21.46
C TRP A 110 14.87 7.37 20.86
N SER A 111 15.74 6.47 20.44
CA SER A 111 15.32 5.12 20.04
C SER A 111 14.58 4.38 21.14
N ARG A 112 15.09 4.44 22.37
CA ARG A 112 14.41 3.87 23.54
C ARG A 112 13.07 4.56 23.86
N ARG A 113 13.01 5.90 23.78
CA ARG A 113 11.79 6.68 24.00
C ARG A 113 10.69 6.35 22.98
N LEU A 114 11.06 6.24 21.69
CA LEU A 114 10.15 5.95 20.60
C LEU A 114 9.88 4.43 20.41
N LYS A 115 10.56 3.59 21.20
CA LYS A 115 10.46 2.11 21.14
C LYS A 115 10.78 1.54 19.75
N ILE A 116 11.79 2.08 19.10
CA ILE A 116 12.31 1.62 17.80
C ILE A 116 13.75 1.16 17.94
N GLY A 117 14.19 0.22 17.08
CA GLY A 117 15.60 -0.15 16.98
C GLY A 117 16.44 0.98 16.39
N VAL A 118 17.69 1.10 16.82
CA VAL A 118 18.62 2.08 16.25
C VAL A 118 18.88 1.81 14.77
N ASP A 119 18.87 0.54 14.37
CA ASP A 119 18.96 0.05 12.99
C ASP A 119 17.76 0.46 12.13
N GLN A 120 16.56 0.55 12.72
CA GLN A 120 15.34 0.97 12.02
C GLN A 120 15.25 2.48 11.80
N TRP A 121 16.14 3.26 12.40
CA TRP A 121 16.10 4.72 12.33
C TRP A 121 16.16 5.26 10.91
N SER A 122 17.09 4.73 10.10
CA SER A 122 17.23 5.11 8.69
C SER A 122 16.00 4.74 7.87
N ASP A 123 15.44 3.56 8.11
CA ASP A 123 14.25 3.06 7.41
C ASP A 123 13.03 3.93 7.70
N ILE A 124 12.84 4.28 8.98
CA ILE A 124 11.73 5.13 9.39
C ILE A 124 11.90 6.55 8.85
N SER A 125 13.12 7.10 8.84
CA SER A 125 13.38 8.45 8.33
C SER A 125 13.03 8.62 6.85
N VAL A 126 13.07 7.54 6.04
CA VAL A 126 12.64 7.56 4.65
C VAL A 126 11.14 7.88 4.52
N LEU A 127 10.31 7.51 5.50
CA LEU A 127 8.87 7.70 5.46
C LEU A 127 8.44 9.17 5.44
N ARG A 128 9.31 10.10 5.86
CA ARG A 128 9.08 11.56 5.76
C ARG A 128 8.82 12.05 4.33
N LYS A 129 9.25 11.25 3.33
CA LYS A 129 9.08 11.56 1.89
C LYS A 129 7.79 11.01 1.30
N PHE A 130 6.91 10.42 2.13
CA PHE A 130 5.64 9.89 1.66
C PHE A 130 4.60 10.99 1.58
N GLU A 131 3.86 11.01 0.49
CA GLU A 131 2.73 11.91 0.26
C GLU A 131 1.54 11.51 1.16
N LEU A 132 0.71 12.47 1.54
CA LEU A 132 -0.39 12.28 2.50
C LEU A 132 -1.36 11.16 2.09
N GLU A 133 -1.60 10.97 0.80
CA GLU A 133 -2.48 9.90 0.31
C GLU A 133 -1.91 8.51 0.61
N TRP A 134 -0.58 8.35 0.45
CA TRP A 134 0.11 7.11 0.80
C TRP A 134 0.13 6.87 2.30
N VAL A 135 0.41 7.91 3.09
CA VAL A 135 0.36 7.84 4.57
C VAL A 135 -1.03 7.40 5.01
N SER A 136 -2.08 8.06 4.52
CA SER A 136 -3.47 7.73 4.82
C SER A 136 -3.81 6.29 4.44
N PHE A 137 -3.41 5.85 3.24
CA PHE A 137 -3.63 4.50 2.76
C PHE A 137 -3.01 3.45 3.70
N PHE A 138 -1.73 3.60 4.05
CA PHE A 138 -1.04 2.63 4.90
C PHE A 138 -1.57 2.60 6.33
N LEU A 139 -1.96 3.75 6.89
CA LEU A 139 -2.57 3.81 8.21
C LEU A 139 -3.94 3.15 8.25
N ILE A 140 -4.81 3.39 7.25
CA ILE A 140 -6.12 2.73 7.14
C ILE A 140 -5.96 1.20 7.01
N LYS A 141 -4.92 0.75 6.28
CA LYS A 141 -4.65 -0.69 6.09
C LYS A 141 -3.86 -1.33 7.23
N ASN A 142 -3.47 -0.58 8.27
CA ASN A 142 -2.59 -1.04 9.35
C ASN A 142 -1.33 -1.76 8.80
N ALA A 143 -0.70 -1.16 7.79
CA ALA A 143 0.43 -1.76 7.11
C ALA A 143 1.68 -1.81 8.01
N PRO A 144 2.32 -2.98 8.19
CA PRO A 144 3.58 -3.05 8.93
C PRO A 144 4.70 -2.33 8.18
N LEU A 145 5.66 -1.76 8.93
CA LEU A 145 6.78 -0.97 8.39
C LEU A 145 7.48 -1.65 7.21
N LYS A 146 7.80 -2.95 7.33
CA LYS A 146 8.46 -3.70 6.26
C LYS A 146 7.72 -3.63 4.93
N ARG A 147 6.39 -3.65 4.94
CA ARG A 147 5.58 -3.55 3.71
C ARG A 147 5.51 -2.13 3.18
N VAL A 148 5.46 -1.14 4.07
CA VAL A 148 5.51 0.28 3.67
C VAL A 148 6.81 0.59 2.93
N LEU A 149 7.94 0.04 3.41
CA LEU A 149 9.26 0.25 2.81
C LEU A 149 9.40 -0.29 1.39
N HIS A 150 8.61 -1.29 0.96
CA HIS A 150 8.56 -1.72 -0.44
C HIS A 150 8.18 -0.57 -1.39
N PHE A 151 7.50 0.45 -0.88
CA PHE A 151 7.09 1.64 -1.62
C PHE A 151 7.96 2.87 -1.35
N SER A 152 9.19 2.68 -0.88
CA SER A 152 10.12 3.80 -0.59
C SER A 152 10.55 4.57 -1.87
N ASN A 153 10.50 3.93 -3.04
CA ASN A 153 10.83 4.55 -4.32
C ASN A 153 9.72 5.54 -4.75
N LEU A 154 10.10 6.81 -4.94
CA LEU A 154 9.16 7.89 -5.30
C LEU A 154 8.52 7.68 -6.69
N GLU A 155 9.30 7.25 -7.69
CA GLU A 155 8.79 7.01 -9.05
C GLU A 155 7.73 5.91 -9.03
N LEU A 156 7.99 4.82 -8.30
CA LEU A 156 7.03 3.74 -8.14
C LEU A 156 5.74 4.23 -7.47
N ARG A 157 5.85 5.02 -6.41
CA ARG A 157 4.67 5.59 -5.74
C ARG A 157 3.88 6.50 -6.69
N SER A 158 4.55 7.37 -7.43
CA SER A 158 3.91 8.27 -8.39
C SER A 158 3.13 7.47 -9.45
N LEU A 159 3.71 6.40 -9.97
CA LEU A 159 3.09 5.53 -10.97
C LEU A 159 1.87 4.76 -10.42
N LEU A 160 1.96 4.27 -9.18
CA LEU A 160 0.90 3.48 -8.54
C LEU A 160 -0.17 4.33 -7.85
N ARG A 161 0.06 5.63 -7.65
CA ARG A 161 -0.87 6.53 -6.96
C ARG A 161 -2.31 6.47 -7.47
N PRO A 162 -2.58 6.39 -8.80
CA PRO A 162 -3.95 6.27 -9.30
C PRO A 162 -4.68 5.01 -8.80
N LEU A 163 -3.95 3.94 -8.47
CA LEU A 163 -4.55 2.71 -7.95
C LEU A 163 -5.15 2.91 -6.55
N LEU A 164 -4.64 3.85 -5.75
CA LEU A 164 -5.14 4.09 -4.39
C LEU A 164 -6.63 4.46 -4.38
N THR A 165 -7.12 5.13 -5.43
CA THR A 165 -8.54 5.48 -5.59
C THR A 165 -9.44 4.25 -5.72
N LEU A 166 -8.89 3.11 -6.13
CA LEU A 166 -9.59 1.83 -6.22
C LEU A 166 -9.61 1.07 -4.88
N ASN A 167 -9.01 1.63 -3.83
CA ASN A 167 -8.88 1.04 -2.50
C ASN A 167 -8.32 -0.40 -2.49
N PRO A 168 -7.18 -0.69 -3.15
CA PRO A 168 -6.62 -2.03 -3.25
C PRO A 168 -6.26 -2.60 -1.87
N GLY A 169 -6.19 -3.93 -1.77
CA GLY A 169 -5.47 -4.58 -0.67
C GLY A 169 -3.95 -4.42 -0.86
N ILE A 170 -3.18 -4.37 0.24
CA ILE A 170 -1.72 -4.22 0.18
C ILE A 170 -1.08 -5.33 -0.66
N ASN A 171 -1.53 -6.59 -0.53
CA ASN A 171 -1.03 -7.73 -1.30
C ASN A 171 -1.18 -7.53 -2.82
N ILE A 172 -2.30 -6.94 -3.25
CA ILE A 172 -2.55 -6.66 -4.68
C ILE A 172 -1.61 -5.57 -5.17
N LEU A 173 -1.43 -4.52 -4.37
CA LEU A 173 -0.56 -3.40 -4.71
C LEU A 173 0.91 -3.84 -4.80
N GLU A 174 1.38 -4.66 -3.85
CA GLU A 174 2.73 -5.26 -3.87
C GLU A 174 2.92 -6.19 -5.08
N ALA A 175 1.92 -7.01 -5.40
CA ALA A 175 2.00 -7.89 -6.56
C ALA A 175 2.12 -7.08 -7.88
N ILE A 176 1.35 -5.99 -8.02
CA ILE A 176 1.43 -5.09 -9.17
C ILE A 176 2.81 -4.42 -9.22
N ALA A 177 3.30 -3.88 -8.09
CA ALA A 177 4.61 -3.25 -7.99
C ALA A 177 5.75 -4.21 -8.34
N GLY A 178 5.68 -5.45 -7.85
CA GLY A 178 6.64 -6.51 -8.14
C GLY A 178 6.68 -6.86 -9.62
N LEU A 179 5.52 -7.16 -10.22
CA LEU A 179 5.41 -7.49 -11.64
C LEU A 179 5.95 -6.36 -12.54
N LEU A 180 5.58 -5.10 -12.27
CA LEU A 180 6.11 -3.94 -12.99
C LEU A 180 7.64 -3.87 -12.91
N SER A 181 8.19 -4.06 -11.71
CA SER A 181 9.63 -3.98 -11.49
C SER A 181 10.39 -5.13 -12.17
N GLU A 182 9.84 -6.35 -12.13
CA GLU A 182 10.42 -7.52 -12.78
C GLU A 182 10.41 -7.41 -14.30
N ILE A 183 9.30 -6.95 -14.90
CA ILE A 183 9.19 -6.74 -16.35
C ILE A 183 10.17 -5.64 -16.77
N ALA A 184 10.18 -4.49 -16.08
CA ALA A 184 11.06 -3.38 -16.37
C ALA A 184 12.55 -3.79 -16.31
N HIS A 185 12.93 -4.61 -15.33
CA HIS A 185 14.28 -5.14 -15.19
C HIS A 185 14.63 -6.10 -16.34
N ARG A 186 13.74 -7.04 -16.68
CA ARG A 186 13.95 -8.00 -17.78
C ARG A 186 14.09 -7.30 -19.12
N GLU A 187 13.23 -6.31 -19.40
CA GLU A 187 13.19 -5.63 -20.70
C GLU A 187 14.13 -4.43 -20.77
N LYS A 188 14.78 -4.08 -19.65
CA LYS A 188 15.69 -2.93 -19.53
C LYS A 188 15.02 -1.61 -19.93
N VAL A 189 13.77 -1.42 -19.55
CA VAL A 189 12.97 -0.20 -19.79
C VAL A 189 12.43 0.36 -18.47
N SER A 190 11.90 1.59 -18.49
CA SER A 190 11.27 2.16 -17.31
C SER A 190 9.91 1.50 -17.01
N ARG A 191 9.46 1.60 -15.74
CA ARG A 191 8.15 1.09 -15.32
C ARG A 191 7.01 1.83 -16.01
N GLU A 192 7.19 3.12 -16.30
CA GLU A 192 6.24 3.96 -17.03
C GLU A 192 6.03 3.41 -18.46
N LYS A 193 7.11 3.02 -19.14
CA LYS A 193 7.01 2.39 -20.46
C LYS A 193 6.18 1.11 -20.44
N ILE A 194 6.37 0.26 -19.42
CA ILE A 194 5.55 -0.95 -19.25
C ILE A 194 4.09 -0.58 -18.98
N TRP A 195 3.85 0.39 -18.10
CA TRP A 195 2.51 0.87 -17.78
C TRP A 195 1.75 1.35 -19.01
N ASP A 196 2.42 2.14 -19.86
CA ASP A 196 1.85 2.69 -21.08
C ASP A 196 1.65 1.61 -22.15
N SER A 197 2.63 0.71 -22.36
CA SER A 197 2.53 -0.36 -23.34
C SER A 197 1.42 -1.37 -23.07
N LEU A 198 1.00 -1.48 -21.82
CA LEU A 198 -0.10 -2.35 -21.40
C LEU A 198 -1.45 -1.62 -21.29
N ASP A 199 -1.53 -0.33 -21.68
CA ASP A 199 -2.73 0.48 -21.62
C ASP A 199 -3.40 0.49 -20.24
N ILE A 200 -2.60 0.47 -19.16
CA ILE A 200 -3.14 0.40 -17.79
C ILE A 200 -3.99 1.64 -17.48
N SER A 201 -3.60 2.79 -17.98
CA SER A 201 -4.34 4.04 -17.84
C SER A 201 -5.76 3.96 -18.45
N GLU A 202 -5.95 3.23 -19.54
CA GLU A 202 -7.27 3.05 -20.16
C GLU A 202 -8.17 2.14 -19.32
N ILE A 203 -7.62 1.11 -18.67
CA ILE A 203 -8.38 0.30 -17.71
C ILE A 203 -8.88 1.17 -16.55
N LEU A 204 -8.02 2.05 -16.04
CA LEU A 204 -8.37 2.94 -14.93
C LEU A 204 -9.49 3.94 -15.30
N LYS A 205 -9.45 4.51 -16.50
CA LYS A 205 -10.45 5.45 -17.02
C LYS A 205 -11.81 4.80 -17.32
N ASN A 206 -11.86 3.49 -17.49
CA ASN A 206 -13.10 2.81 -17.85
C ASN A 206 -14.13 2.85 -16.71
N LEU A 207 -15.12 3.72 -16.83
CA LEU A 207 -16.18 3.92 -15.81
C LEU A 207 -17.15 2.73 -15.70
N LYS A 208 -17.21 1.85 -16.70
CA LYS A 208 -18.10 0.67 -16.69
C LYS A 208 -17.55 -0.48 -15.83
N LEU A 209 -16.25 -0.46 -15.51
CA LEU A 209 -15.62 -1.50 -14.72
C LEU A 209 -15.62 -1.14 -13.24
N GLN A 210 -16.02 -2.10 -12.41
CA GLN A 210 -15.86 -2.00 -10.94
C GLN A 210 -14.37 -2.01 -10.53
N SER A 211 -14.07 -1.40 -9.39
CA SER A 211 -12.68 -1.27 -8.88
C SER A 211 -11.95 -2.61 -8.77
N SER A 212 -12.64 -3.66 -8.27
CA SER A 212 -12.06 -5.01 -8.16
C SER A 212 -11.69 -5.60 -9.52
N LEU A 213 -12.54 -5.44 -10.53
CA LEU A 213 -12.28 -5.91 -11.89
C LEU A 213 -11.16 -5.13 -12.57
N LYS A 214 -11.06 -3.81 -12.33
CA LYS A 214 -9.92 -3.02 -12.81
C LYS A 214 -8.60 -3.57 -12.27
N LEU A 215 -8.52 -3.80 -10.96
CA LEU A 215 -7.32 -4.35 -10.31
C LEU A 215 -6.97 -5.75 -10.82
N GLN A 216 -7.97 -6.62 -11.00
CA GLN A 216 -7.76 -7.95 -11.57
C GLN A 216 -7.26 -7.88 -13.02
N ASN A 217 -7.84 -7.03 -13.87
CA ASN A 217 -7.42 -6.85 -15.25
C ASN A 217 -5.99 -6.30 -15.36
N ILE A 218 -5.63 -5.32 -14.52
CA ILE A 218 -4.27 -4.78 -14.45
C ILE A 218 -3.28 -5.89 -14.06
N ARG A 219 -3.57 -6.63 -12.98
CA ARG A 219 -2.73 -7.74 -12.52
C ARG A 219 -2.60 -8.82 -13.59
N LYS A 220 -3.69 -9.16 -14.28
CA LYS A 220 -3.71 -10.15 -15.37
C LYS A 220 -2.81 -9.71 -16.53
N LYS A 221 -2.95 -8.47 -17.04
CA LYS A 221 -2.10 -7.95 -18.12
C LYS A 221 -0.61 -7.96 -17.74
N LEU A 222 -0.28 -7.54 -16.52
CA LEU A 222 1.09 -7.58 -16.02
C LEU A 222 1.62 -9.01 -15.92
N TYR A 223 0.80 -9.95 -15.42
CA TYR A 223 1.18 -11.35 -15.33
C TYR A 223 1.43 -11.95 -16.72
N GLU A 224 0.55 -11.69 -17.68
CA GLU A 224 0.71 -12.15 -19.08
C GLU A 224 1.97 -11.56 -19.74
N ALA A 225 2.25 -10.29 -19.49
CA ALA A 225 3.48 -9.65 -19.96
C ALA A 225 4.74 -10.24 -19.29
N ARG A 226 4.66 -10.59 -18.00
CA ARG A 226 5.77 -11.21 -17.26
C ARG A 226 6.05 -12.63 -17.72
N TYR A 227 5.00 -13.39 -18.03
CA TYR A 227 5.06 -14.81 -18.37
C TYR A 227 4.39 -15.10 -19.73
N PRO A 228 4.96 -14.61 -20.85
CA PRO A 228 4.32 -14.69 -22.17
C PRO A 228 4.13 -16.12 -22.65
N ALA A 229 5.02 -17.05 -22.32
CA ALA A 229 4.86 -18.45 -22.64
C ALA A 229 3.65 -19.06 -21.93
N ILE A 230 3.53 -18.86 -20.61
CA ILE A 230 2.38 -19.32 -19.82
C ILE A 230 1.08 -18.71 -20.34
N ALA A 231 1.10 -17.41 -20.69
CA ALA A 231 -0.08 -16.74 -21.24
C ALA A 231 -0.54 -17.35 -22.56
N ARG A 232 0.40 -17.70 -23.47
CA ARG A 232 0.10 -18.41 -24.72
C ARG A 232 -0.51 -19.78 -24.44
N TYR A 233 0.11 -20.57 -23.58
CA TYR A 233 -0.40 -21.90 -23.23
C TYR A 233 -1.79 -21.84 -22.59
N ARG A 234 -2.03 -20.89 -21.67
CA ARG A 234 -3.37 -20.67 -21.11
C ARG A 234 -4.40 -20.32 -22.17
N LYS A 235 -4.05 -19.47 -23.13
CA LYS A 235 -4.93 -19.10 -24.23
C LYS A 235 -5.29 -20.33 -25.08
N SER A 236 -4.29 -21.10 -25.52
CA SER A 236 -4.51 -22.33 -26.31
C SER A 236 -5.33 -23.36 -25.56
N MET A 237 -5.05 -23.54 -24.26
CA MET A 237 -5.85 -24.44 -23.40
C MET A 237 -7.30 -23.98 -23.28
N ASN A 238 -7.54 -22.69 -23.03
CA ASN A 238 -8.89 -22.16 -22.93
C ASN A 238 -9.68 -22.32 -24.25
N GLU A 239 -9.04 -22.11 -25.39
CA GLU A 239 -9.62 -22.33 -26.71
C GLU A 239 -10.04 -23.80 -26.89
N LEU A 240 -9.21 -24.75 -26.48
CA LEU A 240 -9.55 -26.17 -26.52
C LEU A 240 -10.70 -26.51 -25.55
N LEU A 241 -10.66 -26.01 -24.30
CA LEU A 241 -11.68 -26.24 -23.29
C LEU A 241 -13.06 -25.68 -23.70
N VAL A 242 -13.08 -24.52 -24.40
CA VAL A 242 -14.33 -23.93 -24.91
C VAL A 242 -14.92 -24.78 -26.03
N ASN A 243 -14.08 -25.42 -26.86
CA ASN A 243 -14.51 -26.26 -27.96
C ASN A 243 -15.00 -27.66 -27.54
N ILE A 244 -14.70 -28.07 -26.30
CA ILE A 244 -15.19 -29.33 -25.73
C ILE A 244 -16.65 -29.13 -25.31
N PRO A 245 -17.60 -29.87 -25.88
CA PRO A 245 -19.01 -29.74 -25.54
C PRO A 245 -19.24 -30.11 -24.05
N LYS A 246 -19.87 -29.21 -23.32
CA LYS A 246 -20.31 -29.51 -21.95
C LYS A 246 -21.41 -30.57 -22.04
N SER A 247 -21.15 -31.78 -21.57
CA SER A 247 -22.14 -32.82 -21.41
C SER A 247 -22.76 -32.76 -20.01
N ALA A 248 -24.06 -32.97 -19.91
CA ALA A 248 -24.71 -32.96 -18.61
C ALA A 248 -24.09 -34.03 -17.69
N GLY A 249 -23.51 -33.59 -16.56
CA GLY A 249 -22.88 -34.45 -15.55
C GLY A 249 -21.43 -34.77 -15.80
N ILE A 250 -20.76 -34.13 -16.76
CA ILE A 250 -19.29 -34.26 -16.98
C ILE A 250 -18.63 -32.91 -16.79
N ASP A 251 -17.73 -32.82 -15.80
CA ASP A 251 -16.90 -31.65 -15.52
C ASP A 251 -15.43 -31.96 -15.79
N LEU A 252 -14.78 -31.08 -16.57
CA LEU A 252 -13.37 -31.17 -16.90
C LEU A 252 -12.60 -30.04 -16.23
N HIS A 253 -11.62 -30.41 -15.40
CA HIS A 253 -10.74 -29.48 -14.74
C HIS A 253 -9.29 -29.69 -15.19
N ALA A 254 -8.69 -28.68 -15.82
CA ALA A 254 -7.30 -28.64 -16.15
C ALA A 254 -6.60 -27.54 -15.32
N ASP A 255 -5.42 -27.84 -14.79
CA ASP A 255 -4.63 -26.85 -14.06
C ASP A 255 -4.09 -25.79 -15.04
N GLN A 256 -4.60 -24.57 -14.90
CA GLN A 256 -4.22 -23.44 -15.74
C GLN A 256 -2.87 -22.83 -15.34
N ASP A 257 -2.35 -23.16 -14.18
CA ASP A 257 -1.06 -22.68 -13.67
C ASP A 257 0.09 -23.64 -14.01
N PHE A 258 -0.23 -24.81 -14.60
CA PHE A 258 0.73 -25.85 -15.02
C PHE A 258 1.58 -26.40 -13.88
N GLU A 259 1.14 -26.24 -12.63
CA GLU A 259 1.82 -26.79 -11.46
C GLU A 259 1.61 -28.29 -11.34
N THR A 260 0.43 -28.76 -11.76
CA THR A 260 0.04 -30.18 -11.76
C THR A 260 -0.20 -30.66 -13.20
N PRO A 261 0.64 -31.53 -13.76
CA PRO A 261 0.43 -32.04 -15.11
C PRO A 261 -0.82 -32.95 -15.17
N GLY A 262 -1.58 -32.80 -16.23
CA GLY A 262 -2.77 -33.58 -16.48
C GLY A 262 -4.09 -32.84 -16.26
N MET A 263 -5.18 -33.56 -16.43
CA MET A 263 -6.52 -33.04 -16.23
C MET A 263 -7.33 -33.97 -15.33
N ARG A 264 -8.26 -33.41 -14.60
CA ARG A 264 -9.21 -34.17 -13.79
C ARG A 264 -10.57 -34.15 -14.47
N LEU A 265 -11.10 -35.32 -14.75
CA LEU A 265 -12.45 -35.51 -15.25
C LEU A 265 -13.31 -36.01 -14.09
N GLN A 266 -14.45 -35.36 -13.88
CA GLN A 266 -15.44 -35.74 -12.91
C GLN A 266 -16.76 -35.98 -13.63
N ALA A 267 -17.39 -37.12 -13.40
CA ALA A 267 -18.68 -37.48 -14.01
C ALA A 267 -19.64 -38.02 -12.96
N ASP A 268 -20.90 -37.56 -13.06
CA ASP A 268 -22.01 -38.10 -12.28
C ASP A 268 -22.64 -39.31 -13.01
N VAL A 269 -22.36 -40.52 -12.50
CA VAL A 269 -22.89 -41.76 -13.08
C VAL A 269 -23.96 -42.33 -12.17
N ARG A 270 -25.24 -42.32 -12.61
CA ARG A 270 -26.38 -42.81 -11.86
C ARG A 270 -27.06 -44.01 -12.50
N SER A 271 -26.74 -44.28 -13.78
CA SER A 271 -27.34 -45.37 -14.56
C SER A 271 -26.33 -45.97 -15.54
N ARG A 272 -26.64 -47.16 -16.10
CA ARG A 272 -25.83 -47.76 -17.18
C ARG A 272 -25.76 -46.84 -18.41
N GLY A 273 -26.85 -46.16 -18.74
CA GLY A 273 -26.88 -45.21 -19.85
C GLY A 273 -25.90 -44.01 -19.64
N ASP A 274 -25.58 -43.64 -18.41
CA ASP A 274 -24.63 -42.58 -18.14
C ASP A 274 -23.18 -43.06 -18.41
N ILE A 275 -22.89 -44.36 -18.20
CA ILE A 275 -21.59 -44.97 -18.56
C ILE A 275 -21.40 -44.94 -20.08
N GLU A 276 -22.43 -45.33 -20.85
CA GLU A 276 -22.38 -45.29 -22.31
C GLU A 276 -22.23 -43.87 -22.86
N LYS A 277 -22.91 -42.89 -22.25
CA LYS A 277 -22.71 -41.46 -22.58
C LYS A 277 -21.30 -41.01 -22.32
N LEU A 278 -20.73 -41.36 -21.17
CA LEU A 278 -19.35 -41.01 -20.81
C LEU A 278 -18.34 -41.64 -21.77
N GLN A 279 -18.50 -42.90 -22.14
CA GLN A 279 -17.66 -43.58 -23.11
C GLN A 279 -17.70 -42.89 -24.47
N ASN A 280 -18.87 -42.67 -25.01
CA ASN A 280 -19.09 -41.97 -26.28
C ASN A 280 -18.50 -40.58 -26.29
N TRP A 281 -18.65 -39.84 -25.14
CA TRP A 281 -18.08 -38.53 -25.02
C TRP A 281 -16.52 -38.56 -25.00
N LEU A 282 -15.93 -39.51 -24.26
CA LEU A 282 -14.47 -39.69 -24.23
C LEU A 282 -13.88 -40.04 -25.58
N GLU A 283 -14.52 -40.92 -26.33
CA GLU A 283 -14.13 -41.32 -27.71
C GLU A 283 -14.19 -40.10 -28.64
N LYS A 284 -15.30 -39.33 -28.55
CA LYS A 284 -15.49 -38.16 -29.41
C LYS A 284 -14.46 -37.05 -29.15
N GLU A 285 -14.19 -36.79 -27.86
CA GLU A 285 -13.32 -35.67 -27.43
C GLU A 285 -11.86 -36.09 -27.24
N LYS A 286 -11.49 -37.36 -27.53
CA LYS A 286 -10.15 -37.91 -27.30
C LYS A 286 -9.05 -37.02 -27.87
N THR A 287 -9.18 -36.52 -29.07
CA THR A 287 -8.17 -35.70 -29.74
C THR A 287 -8.01 -34.35 -29.04
N HIS A 288 -9.09 -33.74 -28.52
CA HIS A 288 -8.99 -32.51 -27.79
C HIS A 288 -8.34 -32.71 -26.41
N LEU A 289 -8.67 -33.82 -25.73
CA LEU A 289 -8.09 -34.17 -24.44
C LEU A 289 -6.58 -34.47 -24.56
N GLU A 290 -6.15 -35.19 -25.58
CA GLU A 290 -4.73 -35.47 -25.86
C GLU A 290 -3.97 -34.15 -26.12
N LYS A 291 -4.51 -33.23 -26.91
CA LYS A 291 -3.89 -31.90 -27.12
C LYS A 291 -3.72 -31.08 -25.79
N ILE A 292 -4.70 -31.15 -24.92
CA ILE A 292 -4.60 -30.47 -23.58
C ILE A 292 -3.41 -31.06 -22.79
N ILE A 293 -3.27 -32.40 -22.79
CA ILE A 293 -2.17 -33.08 -22.10
C ILE A 293 -0.82 -32.69 -22.74
N ASP A 294 -0.74 -32.60 -24.06
CA ASP A 294 0.49 -32.25 -24.78
C ASP A 294 0.90 -30.79 -24.48
N ILE A 295 -0.06 -29.85 -24.43
CA ILE A 295 0.19 -28.46 -24.01
C ILE A 295 0.75 -28.43 -22.60
N GLN A 296 0.15 -29.17 -21.65
CA GLN A 296 0.61 -29.20 -20.27
C GLN A 296 2.00 -29.81 -20.10
N LYS A 297 2.40 -30.72 -20.99
CA LYS A 297 3.74 -31.32 -21.01
C LYS A 297 4.79 -30.48 -21.75
N GLY A 298 4.40 -29.32 -22.29
CA GLY A 298 5.27 -28.46 -23.08
C GLY A 298 5.62 -29.08 -24.47
N ASN A 299 4.84 -30.07 -24.94
CA ASN A 299 5.05 -30.75 -26.20
C ASN A 299 4.26 -30.13 -27.37
N ASP A 300 3.84 -28.88 -27.25
CA ASP A 300 3.10 -28.19 -28.30
C ASP A 300 4.06 -27.93 -29.48
N LYS A 301 3.92 -28.72 -30.56
CA LYS A 301 4.72 -28.63 -31.80
C LYS A 301 4.49 -27.34 -32.61
N ASN A 302 3.71 -26.40 -32.07
CA ASN A 302 3.45 -25.11 -32.70
C ASN A 302 4.39 -24.00 -32.18
N GLU A 303 5.54 -24.32 -31.61
CA GLU A 303 6.57 -23.31 -31.41
C GLU A 303 7.08 -22.84 -32.79
N PRO A 304 6.92 -21.57 -33.18
CA PRO A 304 7.70 -21.03 -34.28
C PRO A 304 9.16 -21.11 -33.83
N GLU A 305 9.98 -21.84 -34.60
CA GLU A 305 11.44 -21.84 -34.49
C GLU A 305 11.91 -20.38 -34.38
N GLN A 306 12.66 -20.09 -33.30
CA GLN A 306 13.22 -18.77 -33.02
C GLN A 306 14.32 -18.40 -33.98
#